data_9757d3fa5d8c58e35e8f8d4eabdaa4ff
#
_entry.id   9757d3fa5d8c58e35e8f8d4eabdaa4ff
#
_cell.length_a   1.000
_cell.length_b   1.000
_cell.length_c   1.000
_cell.angle_alpha   90.00
_cell.angle_beta   90.00
_cell.angle_gamma   90.00
#
_symmetry.space_group_name_H-M   'P 1'
#
loop_
_entity.id
_entity.type
_entity.pdbx_description
1 polymer ?
#
loop_
_entity_poly.entity_id
_entity_poly.type
_entity_poly.pdbx_seq_one_letter_code
_entity_poly.pdbx_strand_id
1 'polypeptide(L)'
;MSLWDKLKDAVTTDDAEAADEARKEAEAAQAEADKAKVESQARADEARRKSDEAAAKAGLPSATDAEKAEANEAREQAEAEATSAQETAAEADRKAEEKAQKAIDKANARQEKRQEARQEERQEAREDRQEAREDAAAEEVYTVKSGDTLSAIGQRYGVDWQEIARVNNVQDPNMIHPGQKFKIPKK
;
A
#
# COMPACT_ATOMS: atom_id res chain seq x y z
N MET A 1 20.29 12.91 -2.33
CA MET A 1 19.01 12.58 -1.70
C MET A 1 19.21 11.28 -0.95
N SER A 2 19.02 11.31 0.36
CA SER A 2 19.18 10.08 1.15
C SER A 2 18.03 9.11 0.87
N LEU A 3 18.24 7.82 1.18
CA LEU A 3 17.18 6.80 1.12
C LEU A 3 15.95 7.25 1.92
N TRP A 4 16.18 7.96 3.02
CA TRP A 4 15.18 8.57 3.90
C TRP A 4 14.32 9.65 3.21
N ASP A 5 14.93 10.48 2.36
CA ASP A 5 14.18 11.52 1.64
C ASP A 5 13.27 10.89 0.59
N LYS A 6 13.76 9.87 -0.12
CA LYS A 6 12.96 9.08 -1.08
C LYS A 6 11.80 8.35 -0.39
N LEU A 7 12.02 7.84 0.82
CA LEU A 7 11.00 7.12 1.58
C LEU A 7 9.90 8.04 2.12
N LYS A 8 10.24 9.27 2.55
CA LYS A 8 9.27 10.26 3.00
C LYS A 8 8.30 10.68 1.92
N ASP A 9 8.79 10.88 0.69
CA ASP A 9 7.97 11.32 -0.44
C ASP A 9 7.16 10.16 -1.05
N ALA A 10 7.68 8.94 -1.00
CA ALA A 10 7.03 7.76 -1.59
C ALA A 10 5.91 7.17 -0.69
N VAL A 11 5.95 7.44 0.61
CA VAL A 11 5.00 6.90 1.60
C VAL A 11 3.94 7.94 2.00
N THR A 12 3.40 8.68 1.05
CA THR A 12 2.19 9.48 1.23
C THR A 12 0.93 8.62 1.11
N THR A 13 0.92 7.45 1.75
CA THR A 13 -0.23 6.54 1.65
C THR A 13 -1.23 6.84 2.77
N ASP A 14 -2.53 6.83 2.44
CA ASP A 14 -3.63 6.75 3.41
C ASP A 14 -3.60 5.44 4.24
N ASP A 15 -2.68 4.53 3.90
CA ASP A 15 -2.45 3.27 4.58
C ASP A 15 -1.24 3.40 5.52
N ALA A 16 -1.51 3.94 6.70
CA ALA A 16 -0.49 4.15 7.73
C ALA A 16 0.25 2.85 8.11
N GLU A 17 -0.43 1.71 8.09
CA GLU A 17 0.14 0.42 8.45
C GLU A 17 1.14 -0.08 7.39
N ALA A 18 0.78 0.01 6.10
CA ALA A 18 1.68 -0.36 5.01
C ALA A 18 2.89 0.58 4.92
N ALA A 19 2.68 1.87 5.25
CA ALA A 19 3.73 2.86 5.34
C ALA A 19 4.73 2.55 6.46
N ASP A 20 4.23 2.20 7.64
CA ASP A 20 5.07 1.85 8.80
C ASP A 20 5.82 0.53 8.58
N GLU A 21 5.19 -0.47 7.92
CA GLU A 21 5.87 -1.72 7.55
C GLU A 21 7.03 -1.44 6.59
N ALA A 22 6.80 -0.65 5.53
CA ALA A 22 7.84 -0.30 4.57
C ALA A 22 8.99 0.50 5.20
N ARG A 23 8.69 1.41 6.14
CA ARG A 23 9.71 2.14 6.91
C ARG A 23 10.57 1.22 7.76
N LYS A 24 9.96 0.31 8.50
CA LYS A 24 10.68 -0.66 9.34
C LYS A 24 11.58 -1.58 8.52
N GLU A 25 11.09 -2.06 7.37
CA GLU A 25 11.90 -2.88 6.45
C GLU A 25 13.10 -2.08 5.91
N ALA A 26 12.93 -0.83 5.55
CA ALA A 26 14.00 0.03 5.06
C ALA A 26 15.01 0.41 6.16
N GLU A 27 14.55 0.73 7.36
CA GLU A 27 15.42 1.00 8.52
C GLU A 27 16.27 -0.23 8.89
N ALA A 28 15.66 -1.41 8.88
CA ALA A 28 16.36 -2.66 9.14
C ALA A 28 17.44 -2.95 8.07
N ALA A 29 17.11 -2.71 6.78
CA ALA A 29 18.05 -2.88 5.69
C ALA A 29 19.24 -1.89 5.78
N GLN A 30 18.96 -0.63 6.16
CA GLN A 30 20.01 0.37 6.37
C GLN A 30 20.90 0.02 7.55
N ALA A 31 20.34 -0.41 8.67
CA ALA A 31 21.12 -0.83 9.84
C ALA A 31 22.03 -2.03 9.53
N GLU A 32 21.57 -2.99 8.73
CA GLU A 32 22.37 -4.12 8.25
C GLU A 32 23.54 -3.65 7.37
N ALA A 33 23.29 -2.71 6.46
CA ALA A 33 24.31 -2.11 5.60
C ALA A 33 25.37 -1.33 6.41
N ASP A 34 24.92 -0.52 7.37
CA ASP A 34 25.83 0.26 8.23
C ASP A 34 26.71 -0.65 9.09
N LYS A 35 26.16 -1.76 9.60
CA LYS A 35 26.95 -2.77 10.32
C LYS A 35 28.01 -3.41 9.43
N ALA A 36 27.67 -3.79 8.20
CA ALA A 36 28.61 -4.36 7.24
C ALA A 36 29.74 -3.37 6.89
N LYS A 37 29.42 -2.08 6.76
CA LYS A 37 30.44 -1.02 6.54
C LYS A 37 31.38 -0.88 7.71
N VAL A 38 30.86 -0.84 8.93
CA VAL A 38 31.71 -0.74 10.14
C VAL A 38 32.66 -1.93 10.27
N GLU A 39 32.15 -3.15 10.03
CA GLU A 39 32.95 -4.36 10.09
C GLU A 39 34.04 -4.41 8.99
N SER A 40 33.69 -4.01 7.75
CA SER A 40 34.64 -3.96 6.64
C SER A 40 35.70 -2.89 6.85
N GLN A 41 35.35 -1.72 7.34
CA GLN A 41 36.27 -0.65 7.66
C GLN A 41 37.22 -1.05 8.79
N ALA A 42 36.73 -1.71 9.83
CA ALA A 42 37.57 -2.19 10.93
C ALA A 42 38.66 -3.17 10.46
N ARG A 43 38.33 -4.06 9.50
CA ARG A 43 39.33 -4.97 8.88
C ARG A 43 40.37 -4.21 8.09
N ALA A 44 39.96 -3.25 7.28
CA ALA A 44 40.87 -2.41 6.51
C ALA A 44 41.82 -1.59 7.41
N ASP A 45 41.29 -1.04 8.50
CA ASP A 45 42.11 -0.27 9.48
C ASP A 45 43.10 -1.17 10.23
N GLU A 46 42.73 -2.42 10.55
CA GLU A 46 43.62 -3.39 11.14
C GLU A 46 44.75 -3.79 10.17
N ALA A 47 44.41 -4.02 8.89
CA ALA A 47 45.40 -4.33 7.86
C ALA A 47 46.39 -3.17 7.65
N ARG A 48 45.92 -1.93 7.63
CA ARG A 48 46.76 -0.72 7.57
C ARG A 48 47.71 -0.65 8.76
N ARG A 49 47.23 -0.86 9.97
CA ARG A 49 48.06 -0.84 11.16
C ARG A 49 49.18 -1.88 11.10
N LYS A 50 48.87 -3.10 10.64
CA LYS A 50 49.90 -4.15 10.43
C LYS A 50 50.91 -3.74 9.37
N SER A 51 50.50 -3.15 8.29
CA SER A 51 51.34 -2.59 7.24
C SER A 51 52.30 -1.51 7.77
N ASP A 52 51.76 -0.57 8.57
CA ASP A 52 52.56 0.51 9.17
C ASP A 52 53.60 -0.03 10.16
N GLU A 53 53.23 -1.04 10.97
CA GLU A 53 54.15 -1.70 11.88
C GLU A 53 55.30 -2.44 11.14
N ALA A 54 54.95 -3.14 10.04
CA ALA A 54 55.97 -3.82 9.21
C ALA A 54 56.85 -2.80 8.48
N ALA A 55 56.31 -1.72 7.95
CA ALA A 55 57.07 -0.65 7.33
C ALA A 55 58.01 0.07 8.28
N ALA A 56 57.61 0.26 9.54
CA ALA A 56 58.45 0.84 10.56
C ALA A 56 59.69 -0.05 10.88
N LYS A 57 59.50 -1.37 10.93
CA LYS A 57 60.60 -2.32 11.08
C LYS A 57 61.56 -2.34 9.87
N ALA A 58 61.00 -2.37 8.67
CA ALA A 58 61.75 -2.37 7.41
C ALA A 58 62.54 -1.07 7.17
N GLY A 59 62.10 0.05 7.76
CA GLY A 59 62.79 1.36 7.69
C GLY A 59 64.03 1.50 8.59
N LEU A 60 64.33 0.52 9.45
CA LEU A 60 65.49 0.59 10.30
C LEU A 60 66.83 0.33 9.52
N PRO A 61 67.88 0.99 9.86
CA PRO A 61 69.21 0.78 9.17
C PRO A 61 69.72 -0.67 9.22
N SER A 62 69.28 -1.46 10.19
CA SER A 62 69.62 -2.88 10.40
C SER A 62 68.58 -3.83 9.77
N ALA A 63 67.59 -3.33 9.04
CA ALA A 63 66.50 -4.14 8.47
C ALA A 63 67.01 -5.14 7.44
N THR A 64 66.65 -6.39 7.62
CA THR A 64 66.96 -7.49 6.71
C THR A 64 66.15 -7.47 5.46
N ASP A 65 66.60 -8.14 4.41
CA ASP A 65 65.77 -8.24 3.17
C ASP A 65 64.45 -8.98 3.38
N ALA A 66 64.37 -9.87 4.38
CA ALA A 66 63.14 -10.54 4.79
C ALA A 66 62.16 -9.57 5.41
N GLU A 67 62.57 -8.65 6.28
CA GLU A 67 61.71 -7.62 6.89
C GLU A 67 61.18 -6.62 5.85
N LYS A 68 61.98 -6.31 4.84
CA LYS A 68 61.53 -5.48 3.70
C LYS A 68 60.50 -6.20 2.83
N ALA A 69 60.70 -7.51 2.62
CA ALA A 69 59.70 -8.32 1.87
C ALA A 69 58.38 -8.42 2.65
N GLU A 70 58.43 -8.68 3.96
CA GLU A 70 57.27 -8.70 4.84
C GLU A 70 56.51 -7.37 4.83
N ALA A 71 57.18 -6.24 4.82
CA ALA A 71 56.56 -4.92 4.73
C ALA A 71 55.86 -4.69 3.39
N ASN A 72 56.41 -5.17 2.28
CA ASN A 72 55.77 -5.09 0.98
C ASN A 72 54.51 -5.97 0.90
N GLU A 73 54.59 -7.20 1.40
CA GLU A 73 53.42 -8.10 1.47
C GLU A 73 52.29 -7.51 2.35
N ALA A 74 52.68 -6.98 3.53
CA ALA A 74 51.70 -6.34 4.42
C ALA A 74 51.02 -5.11 3.77
N ARG A 75 51.77 -4.35 2.97
CA ARG A 75 51.23 -3.23 2.21
C ARG A 75 50.23 -3.70 1.13
N GLU A 76 50.61 -4.71 0.34
CA GLU A 76 49.73 -5.27 -0.68
C GLU A 76 48.42 -5.82 -0.07
N GLN A 77 48.53 -6.50 1.08
CA GLN A 77 47.39 -6.99 1.84
C GLN A 77 46.50 -5.83 2.34
N ALA A 78 47.09 -4.75 2.86
CA ALA A 78 46.35 -3.59 3.32
C ALA A 78 45.60 -2.87 2.18
N GLU A 79 46.22 -2.77 1.00
CA GLU A 79 45.58 -2.22 -0.20
C GLU A 79 44.42 -3.12 -0.70
N ALA A 80 44.58 -4.44 -0.69
CA ALA A 80 43.56 -5.39 -1.05
C ALA A 80 42.38 -5.36 -0.08
N GLU A 81 42.63 -5.33 1.22
CA GLU A 81 41.58 -5.22 2.25
C GLU A 81 40.82 -3.87 2.16
N ALA A 82 41.54 -2.78 1.88
CA ALA A 82 40.91 -1.48 1.70
C ALA A 82 39.96 -1.47 0.48
N THR A 83 40.40 -2.11 -0.62
CA THR A 83 39.54 -2.24 -1.83
C THR A 83 38.33 -3.13 -1.55
N SER A 84 38.52 -4.29 -0.92
CA SER A 84 37.47 -5.20 -0.52
C SER A 84 36.48 -4.55 0.44
N ALA A 85 36.94 -3.72 1.37
CA ALA A 85 36.06 -2.96 2.27
C ALA A 85 35.19 -1.96 1.51
N GLN A 86 35.75 -1.27 0.52
CA GLN A 86 34.96 -0.34 -0.33
C GLN A 86 33.91 -1.07 -1.16
N GLU A 87 34.24 -2.21 -1.78
CA GLU A 87 33.35 -3.04 -2.53
C GLU A 87 32.19 -3.57 -1.65
N THR A 88 32.56 -4.08 -0.45
CA THR A 88 31.55 -4.58 0.52
C THR A 88 30.60 -3.47 0.95
N ALA A 89 31.14 -2.27 1.22
CA ALA A 89 30.30 -1.12 1.57
C ALA A 89 29.34 -0.72 0.45
N ALA A 90 29.82 -0.65 -0.78
CA ALA A 90 29.02 -0.32 -1.95
C ALA A 90 27.96 -1.38 -2.24
N GLU A 91 28.27 -2.65 -2.07
CA GLU A 91 27.32 -3.75 -2.23
C GLU A 91 26.24 -3.72 -1.13
N ALA A 92 26.64 -3.43 0.12
CA ALA A 92 25.71 -3.31 1.23
C ALA A 92 24.69 -2.16 1.01
N ASP A 93 25.19 -1.00 0.55
CA ASP A 93 24.31 0.13 0.19
C ASP A 93 23.32 -0.21 -0.93
N ARG A 94 23.82 -0.84 -1.99
CA ARG A 94 22.96 -1.25 -3.10
C ARG A 94 21.89 -2.25 -2.67
N LYS A 95 22.23 -3.21 -1.82
CA LYS A 95 21.25 -4.17 -1.26
C LYS A 95 20.23 -3.49 -0.36
N ALA A 96 20.63 -2.51 0.43
CA ALA A 96 19.72 -1.74 1.28
C ALA A 96 18.76 -0.91 0.43
N GLU A 97 19.26 -0.24 -0.62
CA GLU A 97 18.42 0.51 -1.57
C GLU A 97 17.41 -0.39 -2.29
N GLU A 98 17.83 -1.57 -2.74
CA GLU A 98 16.95 -2.53 -3.40
C GLU A 98 15.84 -3.05 -2.47
N LYS A 99 16.19 -3.39 -1.23
CA LYS A 99 15.20 -3.81 -0.22
C LYS A 99 14.19 -2.69 0.08
N ALA A 100 14.67 -1.47 0.26
CA ALA A 100 13.82 -0.31 0.52
C ALA A 100 12.90 0.00 -0.67
N GLN A 101 13.41 -0.08 -1.91
CA GLN A 101 12.59 0.13 -3.10
C GLN A 101 11.49 -0.93 -3.22
N LYS A 102 11.80 -2.19 -2.97
CA LYS A 102 10.79 -3.27 -2.95
C LYS A 102 9.71 -3.04 -1.89
N ALA A 103 10.07 -2.53 -0.72
CA ALA A 103 9.12 -2.22 0.33
C ALA A 103 8.17 -1.06 -0.09
N ILE A 104 8.71 -0.03 -0.74
CA ILE A 104 7.95 1.09 -1.32
C ILE A 104 6.97 0.58 -2.39
N ASP A 105 7.46 -0.21 -3.34
CA ASP A 105 6.64 -0.74 -4.44
C ASP A 105 5.49 -1.61 -3.91
N LYS A 106 5.76 -2.43 -2.90
CA LYS A 106 4.75 -3.25 -2.20
C LYS A 106 3.68 -2.38 -1.52
N ALA A 107 4.08 -1.29 -0.86
CA ALA A 107 3.16 -0.36 -0.21
C ALA A 107 2.27 0.36 -1.24
N ASN A 108 2.86 0.84 -2.33
CA ASN A 108 2.14 1.51 -3.42
C ASN A 108 1.12 0.56 -4.10
N ALA A 109 1.52 -0.68 -4.39
CA ALA A 109 0.62 -1.67 -4.97
C ALA A 109 -0.59 -2.01 -4.07
N ARG A 110 -0.39 -2.01 -2.74
CA ARG A 110 -1.50 -2.16 -1.78
C ARG A 110 -2.46 -0.97 -1.83
N GLN A 111 -1.92 0.24 -1.94
CA GLN A 111 -2.72 1.46 -2.05
C GLN A 111 -3.56 1.48 -3.34
N GLU A 112 -2.96 1.15 -4.49
CA GLU A 112 -3.67 1.07 -5.77
C GLU A 112 -4.85 0.11 -5.68
N LYS A 113 -4.62 -1.12 -5.20
CA LYS A 113 -5.69 -2.11 -5.01
C LYS A 113 -6.83 -1.61 -4.10
N ARG A 114 -6.51 -0.87 -3.03
CA ARG A 114 -7.55 -0.29 -2.16
C ARG A 114 -8.32 0.83 -2.84
N GLN A 115 -7.66 1.63 -3.65
CA GLN A 115 -8.33 2.68 -4.42
C GLN A 115 -9.27 2.08 -5.48
N GLU A 116 -8.83 1.06 -6.19
CA GLU A 116 -9.64 0.31 -7.15
C GLU A 116 -10.87 -0.30 -6.47
N ALA A 117 -10.70 -1.02 -5.37
CA ALA A 117 -11.81 -1.61 -4.61
C ALA A 117 -12.82 -0.55 -4.11
N ARG A 118 -12.33 0.62 -3.64
CA ARG A 118 -13.22 1.73 -3.25
C ARG A 118 -13.97 2.36 -4.44
N GLN A 119 -13.36 2.35 -5.62
CA GLN A 119 -14.01 2.84 -6.83
C GLN A 119 -15.10 1.88 -7.30
N GLU A 120 -14.82 0.58 -7.29
CA GLU A 120 -15.79 -0.47 -7.60
C GLU A 120 -16.99 -0.40 -6.65
N GLU A 121 -16.76 -0.36 -5.34
CA GLU A 121 -17.84 -0.23 -4.35
C GLU A 121 -18.69 1.03 -4.55
N ARG A 122 -18.05 2.15 -4.93
CA ARG A 122 -18.77 3.39 -5.24
C ARG A 122 -19.57 3.31 -6.53
N GLN A 123 -19.10 2.56 -7.50
CA GLN A 123 -19.83 2.33 -8.76
C GLN A 123 -21.05 1.45 -8.50
N GLU A 124 -20.88 0.31 -7.83
CA GLU A 124 -21.97 -0.57 -7.44
C GLU A 124 -23.05 0.19 -6.64
N ALA A 125 -22.64 0.95 -5.62
CA ALA A 125 -23.57 1.76 -4.84
C ALA A 125 -24.28 2.86 -5.64
N ARG A 126 -23.71 3.33 -6.75
CA ARG A 126 -24.36 4.28 -7.67
C ARG A 126 -25.37 3.57 -8.57
N GLU A 127 -25.03 2.41 -9.08
CA GLU A 127 -25.90 1.58 -9.91
C GLU A 127 -27.11 1.12 -9.11
N ASP A 128 -26.94 0.58 -7.91
CA ASP A 128 -28.01 0.21 -7.00
C ASP A 128 -28.95 1.40 -6.70
N ARG A 129 -28.35 2.58 -6.47
CA ARG A 129 -29.13 3.78 -6.18
C ARG A 129 -29.86 4.30 -7.41
N GLN A 130 -29.31 4.08 -8.60
CA GLN A 130 -29.96 4.43 -9.86
C GLN A 130 -31.11 3.48 -10.15
N GLU A 131 -30.91 2.18 -10.02
CA GLU A 131 -31.95 1.16 -10.17
C GLU A 131 -33.12 1.40 -9.18
N ALA A 132 -32.80 1.65 -7.91
CA ALA A 132 -33.80 1.98 -6.91
C ALA A 132 -34.56 3.28 -7.23
N ARG A 133 -33.95 4.25 -7.92
CA ARG A 133 -34.62 5.47 -8.37
C ARG A 133 -35.52 5.23 -9.60
N GLU A 134 -35.05 4.39 -10.52
CA GLU A 134 -35.81 3.99 -11.70
C GLU A 134 -37.07 3.19 -11.30
N ASP A 135 -36.90 2.25 -10.35
CA ASP A 135 -38.00 1.50 -9.77
C ASP A 135 -39.00 2.42 -9.04
N ALA A 136 -38.50 3.35 -8.23
CA ALA A 136 -39.34 4.33 -7.53
C ALA A 136 -40.07 5.30 -8.51
N ALA A 137 -39.39 5.67 -9.61
CA ALA A 137 -39.99 6.51 -10.66
C ALA A 137 -41.01 5.75 -11.52
N ALA A 138 -40.90 4.43 -11.57
CA ALA A 138 -41.87 3.58 -12.23
C ALA A 138 -43.21 3.42 -11.44
N GLU A 139 -43.18 3.75 -10.13
CA GLU A 139 -44.40 3.74 -9.30
C GLU A 139 -45.26 4.98 -9.55
N GLU A 140 -46.44 4.80 -10.11
CA GLU A 140 -47.45 5.88 -10.26
C GLU A 140 -48.24 6.03 -8.96
N VAL A 141 -48.35 7.27 -8.43
CA VAL A 141 -49.10 7.51 -7.19
C VAL A 141 -50.51 7.94 -7.53
N TYR A 142 -51.49 7.13 -7.14
CA TYR A 142 -52.93 7.44 -7.28
C TYR A 142 -53.50 7.94 -5.96
N THR A 143 -54.31 9.01 -6.02
CA THR A 143 -55.07 9.50 -4.86
C THR A 143 -56.48 9.00 -4.94
N VAL A 144 -56.92 8.25 -3.94
CA VAL A 144 -58.27 7.66 -3.83
C VAL A 144 -59.33 8.75 -3.82
N LYS A 145 -60.35 8.58 -4.67
CA LYS A 145 -61.53 9.45 -4.76
C LYS A 145 -62.72 8.78 -4.06
N SER A 146 -63.74 9.58 -3.75
CA SER A 146 -64.96 9.06 -3.17
C SER A 146 -65.64 8.05 -4.10
N GLY A 147 -65.91 6.84 -3.64
CA GLY A 147 -66.50 5.74 -4.40
C GLY A 147 -65.51 4.82 -5.11
N ASP A 148 -64.18 5.07 -4.97
CA ASP A 148 -63.15 4.16 -5.50
C ASP A 148 -63.09 2.90 -4.66
N THR A 149 -62.75 1.79 -5.33
CA THR A 149 -62.36 0.52 -4.70
C THR A 149 -60.98 0.09 -5.22
N LEU A 150 -60.23 -0.65 -4.44
CA LEU A 150 -58.93 -1.15 -4.86
C LEU A 150 -59.01 -1.98 -6.15
N SER A 151 -60.11 -2.74 -6.33
CA SER A 151 -60.34 -3.51 -7.54
C SER A 151 -60.56 -2.60 -8.77
N ALA A 152 -61.32 -1.50 -8.64
CA ALA A 152 -61.56 -0.55 -9.71
C ALA A 152 -60.27 0.22 -10.09
N ILE A 153 -59.44 0.54 -9.09
CA ILE A 153 -58.12 1.17 -9.29
C ILE A 153 -57.23 0.20 -10.03
N GLY A 154 -57.14 -1.07 -9.58
CA GLY A 154 -56.37 -2.12 -10.24
C GLY A 154 -56.75 -2.33 -11.71
N GLN A 155 -58.01 -2.39 -12.02
CA GLN A 155 -58.54 -2.49 -13.40
C GLN A 155 -58.13 -1.29 -14.28
N ARG A 156 -58.16 -0.08 -13.71
CA ARG A 156 -57.80 1.15 -14.44
C ARG A 156 -56.32 1.17 -14.83
N TYR A 157 -55.45 0.66 -13.98
CA TYR A 157 -53.99 0.64 -14.18
C TYR A 157 -53.46 -0.69 -14.73
N GLY A 158 -54.34 -1.70 -14.92
CA GLY A 158 -53.95 -3.01 -15.44
C GLY A 158 -53.14 -3.85 -14.44
N VAL A 159 -53.25 -3.55 -13.14
CA VAL A 159 -52.54 -4.20 -12.05
C VAL A 159 -53.49 -4.95 -11.14
N ASP A 160 -53.07 -6.07 -10.57
CA ASP A 160 -53.89 -6.77 -9.58
C ASP A 160 -54.07 -5.92 -8.31
N TRP A 161 -55.30 -5.78 -7.84
CA TRP A 161 -55.58 -5.05 -6.61
C TRP A 161 -54.84 -5.63 -5.38
N GLN A 162 -54.59 -6.94 -5.36
CA GLN A 162 -53.81 -7.61 -4.30
C GLN A 162 -52.39 -7.09 -4.25
N GLU A 163 -51.81 -6.81 -5.43
CA GLU A 163 -50.47 -6.28 -5.52
C GLU A 163 -50.40 -4.81 -5.06
N ILE A 164 -51.44 -4.02 -5.43
CA ILE A 164 -51.58 -2.65 -4.91
C ILE A 164 -51.72 -2.68 -3.39
N ALA A 165 -52.56 -3.58 -2.84
CA ALA A 165 -52.71 -3.74 -1.40
C ALA A 165 -51.38 -4.10 -0.69
N ARG A 166 -50.60 -5.03 -1.27
CA ARG A 166 -49.34 -5.49 -0.76
C ARG A 166 -48.27 -4.37 -0.71
N VAL A 167 -48.12 -3.66 -1.81
CA VAL A 167 -47.11 -2.58 -1.94
C VAL A 167 -47.41 -1.43 -0.98
N ASN A 168 -48.70 -1.19 -0.70
CA ASN A 168 -49.13 -0.11 0.18
C ASN A 168 -49.47 -0.54 1.62
N ASN A 169 -49.15 -1.80 2.00
CA ASN A 169 -49.44 -2.36 3.32
C ASN A 169 -50.93 -2.22 3.75
N VAL A 170 -51.86 -2.36 2.81
CA VAL A 170 -53.29 -2.31 3.09
C VAL A 170 -53.76 -3.65 3.66
N GLN A 171 -54.15 -3.67 4.93
CA GLN A 171 -54.59 -4.88 5.62
C GLN A 171 -56.00 -5.30 5.19
N ASP A 172 -56.92 -4.32 5.00
CA ASP A 172 -58.27 -4.58 4.52
C ASP A 172 -58.54 -3.78 3.24
N PRO A 173 -58.67 -4.45 2.07
CA PRO A 173 -58.90 -3.80 0.78
C PRO A 173 -60.24 -3.10 0.67
N ASN A 174 -61.18 -3.37 1.60
CA ASN A 174 -62.49 -2.71 1.65
C ASN A 174 -62.46 -1.41 2.49
N MET A 175 -61.43 -1.18 3.25
CA MET A 175 -61.27 -0.01 4.12
C MET A 175 -60.29 1.01 3.52
N ILE A 176 -60.60 1.51 2.34
CA ILE A 176 -59.87 2.63 1.74
C ILE A 176 -60.64 3.93 1.87
N HIS A 177 -59.95 5.03 2.09
CA HIS A 177 -60.57 6.31 2.35
C HIS A 177 -60.23 7.34 1.23
N PRO A 178 -61.18 8.22 0.86
CA PRO A 178 -60.85 9.30 -0.05
C PRO A 178 -59.73 10.19 0.46
N GLY A 179 -58.79 10.52 -0.43
CA GLY A 179 -57.55 11.26 -0.09
C GLY A 179 -56.35 10.38 0.25
N GLN A 180 -56.52 9.08 0.43
CA GLN A 180 -55.42 8.15 0.63
C GLN A 180 -54.60 8.01 -0.66
N LYS A 181 -53.27 7.96 -0.55
CA LYS A 181 -52.39 7.83 -1.70
C LYS A 181 -51.87 6.39 -1.78
N PHE A 182 -52.03 5.79 -2.94
CA PHE A 182 -51.51 4.45 -3.23
C PHE A 182 -50.45 4.50 -4.32
N LYS A 183 -49.39 3.77 -4.08
CA LYS A 183 -48.39 3.45 -5.09
C LYS A 183 -48.92 2.37 -6.00
N ILE A 184 -48.96 2.62 -7.28
CA ILE A 184 -49.42 1.69 -8.30
C ILE A 184 -48.19 1.11 -8.99
N PRO A 185 -47.86 -0.18 -8.76
CA PRO A 185 -46.74 -0.79 -9.45
C PRO A 185 -47.01 -0.86 -10.95
N LYS A 186 -46.03 -0.52 -11.78
CA LYS A 186 -46.09 -0.78 -13.22
C LYS A 186 -45.86 -2.26 -13.48
N LYS A 187 -46.59 -2.78 -14.48
CA LYS A 187 -46.48 -4.17 -14.92
C LYS A 187 -45.30 -4.33 -15.88
#